data_92d908d90b71bb1e3c5437ae5c74d9e0
#
_entry.id   92d908d90b71bb1e3c5437ae5c74d9e0
#
_cell.length_a   1.000
_cell.length_b   1.000
_cell.length_c   1.000
_cell.angle_alpha   90.00
_cell.angle_beta   90.00
_cell.angle_gamma   90.00
#
_symmetry.space_group_name_H-M   'P 1'
#
loop_
_entity.id
_entity.type
_entity.pdbx_description
1 polymer ?
#
loop_
_entity_poly.entity_id
_entity_poly.type
_entity_poly.pdbx_seq_one_letter_code
_entity_poly.pdbx_strand_id
1 'polypeptide(L)'
;SAEVIDPYSQTTVYAESVDGVGVESALDSIDKVTATLRGKLGEALAAIQKDSEPLPDVTTSNMDALRAYALGQKAFAVGEYEQARSFYARAVGLDAEFALAYIGLLRSHNAMNDLAGGKKYLDKATALKEHLTPRDQLYLDAWTAQVNDPSAILQKWQEMVSLYPDYFPAIANVGNSFF
;
A
#
# COMPACT_ATOMS: atom_id res chain seq x y z
N SER A 1 19.63 5.91 2.82
CA SER A 1 20.32 5.38 1.62
C SER A 1 19.56 4.19 1.06
N ALA A 2 19.63 4.00 -0.24
CA ALA A 2 19.15 2.82 -0.95
C ALA A 2 20.15 2.39 -2.01
N GLU A 3 20.13 1.10 -2.34
CA GLU A 3 21.05 0.50 -3.31
C GLU A 3 20.29 -0.38 -4.29
N VAL A 4 20.77 -0.40 -5.53
CA VAL A 4 20.37 -1.36 -6.56
C VAL A 4 21.48 -2.39 -6.67
N ILE A 5 21.14 -3.65 -6.44
CA ILE A 5 22.09 -4.77 -6.42
C ILE A 5 21.79 -5.68 -7.61
N ASP A 6 22.81 -6.07 -8.36
CA ASP A 6 22.71 -7.12 -9.36
C ASP A 6 22.52 -8.47 -8.64
N PRO A 7 21.39 -9.18 -8.88
CA PRO A 7 21.09 -10.41 -8.16
C PRO A 7 22.04 -11.58 -8.51
N TYR A 8 22.72 -11.53 -9.65
CA TYR A 8 23.63 -12.59 -10.08
C TYR A 8 25.04 -12.40 -9.52
N SER A 9 25.57 -11.18 -9.63
CA SER A 9 26.93 -10.87 -9.15
C SER A 9 26.96 -10.44 -7.69
N GLN A 10 25.80 -10.08 -7.11
CA GLN A 10 25.66 -9.51 -5.76
C GLN A 10 26.47 -8.22 -5.58
N THR A 11 26.75 -7.51 -6.66
CA THR A 11 27.46 -6.23 -6.62
C THR A 11 26.46 -5.07 -6.66
N THR A 12 26.79 -3.98 -5.93
CA THR A 12 26.01 -2.74 -5.99
C THR A 12 26.24 -2.06 -7.34
N VAL A 13 25.15 -1.87 -8.10
CA VAL A 13 25.15 -1.18 -9.41
C VAL A 13 24.97 0.32 -9.21
N TYR A 14 24.04 0.70 -8.35
CA TYR A 14 23.79 2.09 -7.96
C TYR A 14 23.59 2.18 -6.45
N ALA A 15 24.12 3.24 -5.83
CA ALA A 15 23.87 3.58 -4.44
C ALA A 15 23.54 5.06 -4.35
N GLU A 16 22.51 5.39 -3.59
CA GLU A 16 22.07 6.77 -3.34
C GLU A 16 21.80 7.00 -1.87
N SER A 17 22.14 8.20 -1.41
CA SER A 17 21.81 8.66 -0.07
C SER A 17 21.36 10.10 -0.09
N VAL A 18 20.43 10.43 0.78
CA VAL A 18 19.99 11.79 1.04
C VAL A 18 20.01 11.99 2.55
N ASP A 19 20.59 13.09 2.98
CA ASP A 19 20.58 13.49 4.38
C ASP A 19 19.25 14.17 4.72
N GLY A 20 18.69 13.81 5.87
CA GLY A 20 17.49 14.42 6.43
C GLY A 20 17.75 14.92 7.85
N VAL A 21 16.96 15.86 8.31
CA VAL A 21 17.03 16.40 9.66
C VAL A 21 15.76 15.99 10.43
N GLY A 22 15.95 15.16 11.46
CA GLY A 22 14.83 14.64 12.25
C GLY A 22 14.06 13.49 11.56
N VAL A 23 13.15 12.90 12.32
CA VAL A 23 12.34 11.75 11.86
C VAL A 23 11.32 12.18 10.80
N GLU A 24 10.85 13.42 10.88
CA GLU A 24 9.89 14.03 9.97
C GLU A 24 10.37 14.13 8.52
N SER A 25 11.70 14.20 8.31
CA SER A 25 12.29 14.25 6.96
C SER A 25 12.50 12.87 6.30
N ALA A 26 12.17 11.79 7.00
CA ALA A 26 12.50 10.43 6.54
C ALA A 26 11.76 10.07 5.25
N LEU A 27 10.47 10.37 5.14
CA LEU A 27 9.66 10.05 3.95
C LEU A 27 10.10 10.85 2.73
N ASP A 28 10.34 12.16 2.89
CA ASP A 28 10.86 13.00 1.82
C ASP A 28 12.23 12.53 1.33
N SER A 29 13.07 12.04 2.26
CA SER A 29 14.38 11.49 1.92
C SER A 29 14.26 10.18 1.13
N ILE A 30 13.30 9.32 1.48
CA ILE A 30 13.00 8.09 0.73
C ILE A 30 12.52 8.44 -0.68
N ASP A 31 11.57 9.37 -0.83
CA ASP A 31 11.08 9.80 -2.13
C ASP A 31 12.20 10.32 -3.03
N LYS A 32 13.07 11.18 -2.52
CA LYS A 32 14.21 11.72 -3.27
C LYS A 32 15.18 10.63 -3.72
N VAL A 33 15.54 9.72 -2.83
CA VAL A 33 16.46 8.61 -3.16
C VAL A 33 15.82 7.70 -4.20
N THR A 34 14.54 7.36 -4.06
CA THR A 34 13.81 6.51 -5.00
C THR A 34 13.72 7.15 -6.39
N ALA A 35 13.34 8.43 -6.48
CA ALA A 35 13.27 9.16 -7.74
C ALA A 35 14.64 9.20 -8.45
N THR A 36 15.72 9.42 -7.69
CA THR A 36 17.09 9.42 -8.24
C THR A 36 17.48 8.05 -8.80
N LEU A 37 17.18 6.96 -8.08
CA LEU A 37 17.47 5.60 -8.55
C LEU A 37 16.65 5.22 -9.78
N ARG A 38 15.35 5.59 -9.83
CA ARG A 38 14.49 5.38 -11.01
C ARG A 38 15.06 6.06 -12.24
N GLY A 39 15.52 7.32 -12.09
CA GLY A 39 16.20 8.05 -13.17
C GLY A 39 17.49 7.35 -13.66
N LYS A 40 18.31 6.82 -12.74
CA LYS A 40 19.51 6.05 -13.08
C LYS A 40 19.21 4.73 -13.77
N LEU A 41 18.07 4.12 -13.48
CA LEU A 41 17.57 2.91 -14.15
C LEU A 41 16.97 3.19 -15.53
N GLY A 42 16.96 4.45 -15.97
CA GLY A 42 16.55 4.84 -17.32
C GLY A 42 15.10 5.29 -17.43
N GLU A 43 14.41 5.49 -16.33
CA GLU A 43 13.07 6.05 -16.35
C GLU A 43 13.11 7.55 -16.68
N ALA A 44 12.25 8.01 -17.58
CA ALA A 44 12.20 9.42 -17.96
C ALA A 44 11.72 10.29 -16.78
N LEU A 45 12.41 11.42 -16.54
CA LEU A 45 12.08 12.31 -15.42
C LEU A 45 10.62 12.79 -15.45
N ALA A 46 10.04 13.01 -16.63
CA ALA A 46 8.63 13.36 -16.78
C ALA A 46 7.67 12.25 -16.30
N ALA A 47 8.01 10.97 -16.52
CA ALA A 47 7.25 9.85 -16.00
C ALA A 47 7.38 9.76 -14.48
N ILE A 48 8.60 9.90 -13.94
CA ILE A 48 8.84 9.91 -12.51
C ILE A 48 7.98 10.98 -11.82
N GLN A 49 7.96 12.21 -12.33
CA GLN A 49 7.20 13.32 -11.76
C GLN A 49 5.68 13.12 -11.87
N LYS A 50 5.21 12.52 -12.98
CA LYS A 50 3.80 12.27 -13.20
C LYS A 50 3.23 11.16 -12.33
N ASP A 51 4.03 10.10 -12.12
CA ASP A 51 3.58 8.85 -11.49
C ASP A 51 4.01 8.72 -10.02
N SER A 52 4.62 9.77 -9.45
CA SER A 52 5.04 9.80 -8.05
C SER A 52 4.24 10.82 -7.27
N GLU A 53 3.34 10.33 -6.42
CA GLU A 53 2.75 11.13 -5.35
C GLU A 53 3.69 11.13 -4.14
N PRO A 54 3.86 12.25 -3.41
CA PRO A 54 4.67 12.28 -2.20
C PRO A 54 4.18 11.26 -1.18
N LEU A 55 5.09 10.46 -0.60
CA LEU A 55 4.72 9.43 0.38
C LEU A 55 3.91 9.97 1.56
N PRO A 56 4.20 11.15 2.14
CA PRO A 56 3.37 11.71 3.21
C PRO A 56 1.91 11.93 2.80
N ASP A 57 1.65 12.28 1.53
CA ASP A 57 0.30 12.60 1.04
C ASP A 57 -0.54 11.34 0.78
N VAL A 58 0.11 10.23 0.41
CA VAL A 58 -0.57 8.96 0.09
C VAL A 58 -0.39 7.87 1.15
N THR A 59 0.30 8.18 2.25
CA THR A 59 0.46 7.28 3.40
C THR A 59 0.13 8.01 4.69
N THR A 60 1.13 8.37 5.46
CA THR A 60 1.04 9.11 6.72
C THR A 60 2.34 9.83 6.99
N SER A 61 2.28 11.05 7.52
CA SER A 61 3.44 11.75 8.05
C SER A 61 3.85 11.27 9.46
N ASN A 62 3.00 10.48 10.12
CA ASN A 62 3.27 9.93 11.45
C ASN A 62 4.10 8.64 11.35
N MET A 63 5.39 8.72 11.67
CA MET A 63 6.32 7.59 11.59
C MET A 63 5.96 6.41 12.50
N ASP A 64 5.31 6.64 13.63
CA ASP A 64 4.86 5.56 14.50
C ASP A 64 3.61 4.87 13.95
N ALA A 65 2.72 5.61 13.27
CA ALA A 65 1.62 5.04 12.51
C ALA A 65 2.14 4.18 11.35
N LEU A 66 3.13 4.68 10.60
CA LEU A 66 3.76 3.93 9.51
C LEU A 66 4.44 2.65 10.00
N ARG A 67 5.17 2.70 11.12
CA ARG A 67 5.76 1.50 11.75
C ARG A 67 4.71 0.48 12.16
N ALA A 68 3.63 0.93 12.79
CA ALA A 68 2.52 0.06 13.17
C ALA A 68 1.90 -0.59 11.92
N TYR A 69 1.66 0.18 10.85
CA TYR A 69 1.16 -0.32 9.57
C TYR A 69 2.09 -1.38 8.96
N ALA A 70 3.40 -1.13 8.92
CA ALA A 70 4.39 -2.08 8.39
C ALA A 70 4.42 -3.41 9.18
N LEU A 71 4.28 -3.36 10.51
CA LEU A 71 4.13 -4.56 11.35
C LEU A 71 2.83 -5.30 11.03
N GLY A 72 1.74 -4.56 10.77
CA GLY A 72 0.46 -5.14 10.32
C GLY A 72 0.60 -5.86 8.99
N GLN A 73 1.28 -5.28 8.02
CA GLN A 73 1.55 -5.92 6.73
C GLN A 73 2.36 -7.21 6.89
N LYS A 74 3.40 -7.19 7.73
CA LYS A 74 4.22 -8.36 8.00
C LYS A 74 3.40 -9.49 8.65
N ALA A 75 2.61 -9.18 9.67
CA ALA A 75 1.76 -10.16 10.35
C ALA A 75 0.70 -10.72 9.38
N PHE A 76 0.08 -9.87 8.56
CA PHE A 76 -0.89 -10.30 7.55
C PHE A 76 -0.29 -11.27 6.54
N ALA A 77 0.92 -11.00 6.06
CA ALA A 77 1.62 -11.81 5.06
C ALA A 77 1.91 -13.25 5.54
N VAL A 78 2.04 -13.45 6.86
CA VAL A 78 2.27 -14.79 7.47
C VAL A 78 1.00 -15.41 8.05
N GLY A 79 -0.19 -14.82 7.79
CA GLY A 79 -1.48 -15.35 8.23
C GLY A 79 -1.88 -15.02 9.67
N GLU A 80 -1.13 -14.18 10.36
CA GLU A 80 -1.43 -13.74 11.75
C GLU A 80 -2.45 -12.59 11.74
N TYR A 81 -3.67 -12.87 11.28
CA TYR A 81 -4.67 -11.85 10.97
C TYR A 81 -5.15 -11.04 12.19
N GLU A 82 -5.28 -11.67 13.36
CA GLU A 82 -5.61 -10.98 14.61
C GLU A 82 -4.52 -10.00 15.03
N GLN A 83 -3.25 -10.41 14.89
CA GLN A 83 -2.12 -9.55 15.19
C GLN A 83 -2.01 -8.41 14.18
N ALA A 84 -2.22 -8.71 12.88
CA ALA A 84 -2.28 -7.70 11.82
C ALA A 84 -3.35 -6.64 12.12
N ARG A 85 -4.57 -7.09 12.49
CA ARG A 85 -5.67 -6.22 12.90
C ARG A 85 -5.28 -5.30 14.06
N SER A 86 -4.61 -5.83 15.08
CA SER A 86 -4.14 -5.05 16.22
C SER A 86 -3.14 -3.96 15.81
N PHE A 87 -2.19 -4.28 14.94
CA PHE A 87 -1.23 -3.32 14.43
C PHE A 87 -1.88 -2.24 13.55
N TYR A 88 -2.80 -2.61 12.65
CA TYR A 88 -3.54 -1.63 11.85
C TYR A 88 -4.45 -0.74 12.71
N ALA A 89 -5.08 -1.31 13.75
CA ALA A 89 -5.86 -0.52 14.71
C ALA A 89 -4.98 0.49 15.46
N ARG A 90 -3.75 0.12 15.81
CA ARG A 90 -2.78 1.06 16.37
C ARG A 90 -2.40 2.15 15.36
N ALA A 91 -2.19 1.80 14.10
CA ALA A 91 -1.86 2.77 13.05
C ALA A 91 -2.94 3.85 12.90
N VAL A 92 -4.23 3.47 12.80
CA VAL A 92 -5.33 4.43 12.71
C VAL A 92 -5.59 5.17 14.03
N GLY A 93 -5.18 4.62 15.15
CA GLY A 93 -5.21 5.31 16.45
C GLY A 93 -4.14 6.40 16.57
N LEU A 94 -3.03 6.26 15.86
CA LEU A 94 -1.94 7.24 15.79
C LEU A 94 -2.16 8.29 14.69
N ASP A 95 -2.84 7.89 13.61
CA ASP A 95 -3.22 8.76 12.51
C ASP A 95 -4.58 8.33 11.93
N ALA A 96 -5.61 9.12 12.20
CA ALA A 96 -6.98 8.84 11.78
C ALA A 96 -7.21 9.07 10.27
N GLU A 97 -6.29 9.71 9.55
CA GLU A 97 -6.35 9.96 8.11
C GLU A 97 -5.56 8.93 7.30
N PHE A 98 -4.96 7.95 7.96
CA PHE A 98 -4.18 6.90 7.30
C PHE A 98 -5.08 5.88 6.58
N ALA A 99 -5.50 6.20 5.36
CA ALA A 99 -6.44 5.41 4.54
C ALA A 99 -6.00 3.95 4.34
N LEU A 100 -4.72 3.70 4.04
CA LEU A 100 -4.18 2.34 3.84
C LEU A 100 -4.32 1.46 5.09
N ALA A 101 -4.24 2.03 6.29
CA ALA A 101 -4.39 1.27 7.52
C ALA A 101 -5.86 0.83 7.74
N TYR A 102 -6.84 1.62 7.30
CA TYR A 102 -8.25 1.18 7.28
C TYR A 102 -8.49 0.05 6.28
N ILE A 103 -7.84 0.07 5.11
CA ILE A 103 -7.86 -1.06 4.17
C ILE A 103 -7.23 -2.30 4.81
N GLY A 104 -6.15 -2.15 5.57
CA GLY A 104 -5.54 -3.22 6.33
C GLY A 104 -6.50 -3.85 7.35
N LEU A 105 -7.28 -3.02 8.07
CA LEU A 105 -8.32 -3.48 8.99
C LEU A 105 -9.43 -4.25 8.27
N LEU A 106 -9.96 -3.70 7.17
CA LEU A 106 -10.97 -4.37 6.34
C LEU A 106 -10.47 -5.76 5.91
N ARG A 107 -9.26 -5.85 5.36
CA ARG A 107 -8.66 -7.10 4.91
C ARG A 107 -8.49 -8.11 6.04
N SER A 108 -8.07 -7.66 7.21
CA SER A 108 -7.91 -8.53 8.39
C SER A 108 -9.25 -9.11 8.84
N HIS A 109 -10.31 -8.31 8.88
CA HIS A 109 -11.67 -8.78 9.17
C HIS A 109 -12.16 -9.79 8.13
N ASN A 110 -11.97 -9.50 6.83
CA ASN A 110 -12.35 -10.42 5.76
C ASN A 110 -11.61 -11.76 5.86
N ALA A 111 -10.30 -11.74 6.12
CA ALA A 111 -9.49 -12.95 6.28
C ALA A 111 -9.93 -13.83 7.46
N MET A 112 -10.60 -13.23 8.45
CA MET A 112 -11.21 -13.91 9.60
C MET A 112 -12.70 -14.25 9.39
N ASN A 113 -13.21 -14.15 8.16
CA ASN A 113 -14.62 -14.35 7.79
C ASN A 113 -15.61 -13.39 8.51
N ASP A 114 -15.15 -12.20 8.90
CA ASP A 114 -15.94 -11.15 9.52
C ASP A 114 -16.06 -9.92 8.59
N LEU A 115 -16.63 -10.13 7.40
CA LEU A 115 -16.81 -9.05 6.44
C LEU A 115 -17.73 -7.93 6.98
N ALA A 116 -18.72 -8.31 7.76
CA ALA A 116 -19.66 -7.34 8.40
C ALA A 116 -18.91 -6.42 9.37
N GLY A 117 -18.04 -6.96 10.22
CA GLY A 117 -17.19 -6.16 11.12
C GLY A 117 -16.18 -5.29 10.36
N GLY A 118 -15.78 -5.71 9.16
CA GLY A 118 -14.89 -4.96 8.27
C GLY A 118 -15.54 -3.75 7.60
N LYS A 119 -16.88 -3.78 7.37
CA LYS A 119 -17.58 -2.75 6.59
C LYS A 119 -17.36 -1.31 7.08
N LYS A 120 -17.34 -1.07 8.37
CA LYS A 120 -17.07 0.26 8.93
C LYS A 120 -15.70 0.83 8.53
N TYR A 121 -14.73 -0.04 8.30
CA TYR A 121 -13.39 0.36 7.87
C TYR A 121 -13.34 0.63 6.36
N LEU A 122 -14.15 -0.07 5.57
CA LEU A 122 -14.39 0.27 4.18
C LEU A 122 -14.96 1.68 4.06
N ASP A 123 -15.99 2.01 4.84
CA ASP A 123 -16.60 3.35 4.84
C ASP A 123 -15.58 4.44 5.20
N LYS A 124 -14.70 4.16 6.18
CA LYS A 124 -13.61 5.07 6.55
C LYS A 124 -12.58 5.24 5.44
N ALA A 125 -12.10 4.14 4.84
CA ALA A 125 -11.15 4.20 3.73
C ALA A 125 -11.75 4.95 2.53
N THR A 126 -13.03 4.74 2.24
CA THR A 126 -13.74 5.42 1.14
C THR A 126 -13.83 6.93 1.37
N ALA A 127 -14.06 7.37 2.60
CA ALA A 127 -14.08 8.79 2.96
C ALA A 127 -12.69 9.47 2.83
N LEU A 128 -11.62 8.67 2.82
CA LEU A 128 -10.23 9.11 2.70
C LEU A 128 -9.60 8.72 1.33
N LYS A 129 -10.44 8.43 0.33
CA LYS A 129 -9.99 7.88 -0.96
C LYS A 129 -8.97 8.77 -1.66
N GLU A 130 -9.07 10.07 -1.53
CA GLU A 130 -8.13 11.05 -2.12
C GLU A 130 -6.72 11.02 -1.50
N HIS A 131 -6.57 10.42 -0.31
CA HIS A 131 -5.27 10.14 0.32
C HIS A 131 -4.62 8.83 -0.16
N LEU A 132 -5.14 8.25 -1.23
CA LEU A 132 -4.62 7.01 -1.82
C LEU A 132 -4.04 7.25 -3.20
N THR A 133 -3.00 6.50 -3.56
CA THR A 133 -2.49 6.47 -4.94
C THR A 133 -3.58 5.99 -5.90
N PRO A 134 -3.53 6.30 -7.20
CA PRO A 134 -4.48 5.79 -8.20
C PRO A 134 -4.62 4.26 -8.16
N ARG A 135 -3.51 3.53 -7.94
CA ARG A 135 -3.51 2.07 -7.77
C ARG A 135 -4.30 1.65 -6.53
N ASP A 136 -4.07 2.31 -5.40
CA ASP A 136 -4.70 1.95 -4.13
C ASP A 136 -6.18 2.37 -4.10
N GLN A 137 -6.57 3.40 -4.87
CA GLN A 137 -7.98 3.75 -5.12
C GLN A 137 -8.70 2.63 -5.87
N LEU A 138 -8.11 2.07 -6.93
CA LEU A 138 -8.68 0.91 -7.64
C LEU A 138 -8.78 -0.32 -6.73
N TYR A 139 -7.78 -0.52 -5.88
CA TYR A 139 -7.80 -1.59 -4.87
C TYR A 139 -8.97 -1.42 -3.89
N LEU A 140 -9.21 -0.19 -3.42
CA LEU A 140 -10.35 0.13 -2.57
C LEU A 140 -11.69 -0.07 -3.31
N ASP A 141 -11.77 0.31 -4.60
CA ASP A 141 -12.97 0.12 -5.42
C ASP A 141 -13.31 -1.36 -5.60
N ALA A 142 -12.31 -2.21 -5.78
CA ALA A 142 -12.51 -3.66 -5.84
C ALA A 142 -13.01 -4.23 -4.50
N TRP A 143 -12.49 -3.78 -3.36
CA TRP A 143 -13.03 -4.12 -2.05
C TRP A 143 -14.45 -3.59 -1.82
N THR A 144 -14.76 -2.41 -2.36
CA THR A 144 -16.11 -1.84 -2.32
C THR A 144 -17.10 -2.72 -3.09
N ALA A 145 -16.71 -3.21 -4.25
CA ALA A 145 -17.50 -4.18 -5.00
C ALA A 145 -17.70 -5.49 -4.21
N GLN A 146 -16.63 -6.00 -3.59
CA GLN A 146 -16.72 -7.24 -2.79
C GLN A 146 -17.75 -7.16 -1.66
N VAL A 147 -17.91 -5.99 -1.06
CA VAL A 147 -18.85 -5.79 0.06
C VAL A 147 -20.26 -5.45 -0.41
N ASN A 148 -20.39 -4.66 -1.49
CA ASN A 148 -21.67 -4.05 -1.88
C ASN A 148 -22.26 -4.63 -3.18
N ASP A 149 -21.44 -5.15 -4.11
CA ASP A 149 -21.85 -5.70 -5.40
C ASP A 149 -20.98 -6.92 -5.77
N PRO A 150 -21.28 -8.10 -5.22
CA PRO A 150 -20.52 -9.31 -5.48
C PRO A 150 -20.46 -9.70 -6.96
N SER A 151 -21.41 -9.24 -7.78
CA SER A 151 -21.41 -9.54 -9.23
C SER A 151 -20.31 -8.81 -10.00
N ALA A 152 -19.82 -7.69 -9.50
CA ALA A 152 -18.78 -6.88 -10.12
C ALA A 152 -17.34 -7.22 -9.62
N ILE A 153 -17.19 -8.10 -8.63
CA ILE A 153 -15.89 -8.39 -7.98
C ILE A 153 -14.83 -8.80 -9.00
N LEU A 154 -15.10 -9.85 -9.77
CA LEU A 154 -14.13 -10.40 -10.72
C LEU A 154 -13.69 -9.37 -11.75
N GLN A 155 -14.66 -8.60 -12.28
CA GLN A 155 -14.36 -7.54 -13.25
C GLN A 155 -13.43 -6.49 -12.66
N LYS A 156 -13.65 -6.07 -11.41
CA LYS A 156 -12.82 -5.06 -10.73
C LYS A 156 -11.40 -5.55 -10.48
N TRP A 157 -11.22 -6.79 -10.04
CA TRP A 157 -9.89 -7.37 -9.90
C TRP A 157 -9.17 -7.55 -11.23
N GLN A 158 -9.88 -7.96 -12.29
CA GLN A 158 -9.32 -8.08 -13.65
C GLN A 158 -8.91 -6.72 -14.23
N GLU A 159 -9.71 -5.67 -14.02
CA GLU A 159 -9.36 -4.30 -14.39
C GLU A 159 -8.04 -3.89 -13.75
N MET A 160 -7.90 -4.14 -12.44
CA MET A 160 -6.68 -3.82 -11.70
C MET A 160 -5.46 -4.60 -12.21
N VAL A 161 -5.59 -5.91 -12.47
CA VAL A 161 -4.49 -6.73 -13.04
C VAL A 161 -4.11 -6.25 -14.43
N SER A 162 -5.07 -5.78 -15.24
CA SER A 162 -4.79 -5.23 -16.57
C SER A 162 -3.93 -3.95 -16.51
N LEU A 163 -4.18 -3.10 -15.52
CA LEU A 163 -3.45 -1.84 -15.33
C LEU A 163 -2.13 -2.01 -14.55
N TYR A 164 -2.11 -2.97 -13.63
CA TYR A 164 -0.97 -3.25 -12.73
C TYR A 164 -0.69 -4.76 -12.71
N PRO A 165 -0.10 -5.32 -13.79
CA PRO A 165 0.06 -6.77 -13.96
C PRO A 165 1.04 -7.42 -12.97
N ASP A 166 1.86 -6.66 -12.30
CA ASP A 166 2.81 -7.08 -11.26
C ASP A 166 2.27 -6.91 -9.82
N TYR A 167 1.04 -6.39 -9.67
CA TYR A 167 0.45 -6.19 -8.36
C TYR A 167 -0.15 -7.48 -7.80
N PHE A 168 0.67 -8.24 -7.08
CA PHE A 168 0.31 -9.56 -6.53
C PHE A 168 -1.03 -9.61 -5.77
N PRO A 169 -1.42 -8.61 -4.92
CA PRO A 169 -2.71 -8.66 -4.24
C PRO A 169 -3.92 -8.73 -5.19
N ALA A 170 -3.87 -8.05 -6.33
CA ALA A 170 -4.96 -8.13 -7.32
C ALA A 170 -4.99 -9.50 -8.01
N ILE A 171 -3.83 -10.04 -8.38
CA ILE A 171 -3.70 -11.37 -8.98
C ILE A 171 -4.26 -12.44 -8.03
N ALA A 172 -3.90 -12.39 -6.76
CA ALA A 172 -4.39 -13.33 -5.75
C ALA A 172 -5.91 -13.25 -5.57
N ASN A 173 -6.49 -12.04 -5.60
CA ASN A 173 -7.94 -11.86 -5.49
C ASN A 173 -8.70 -12.32 -6.73
N VAL A 174 -8.13 -12.16 -7.94
CA VAL A 174 -8.70 -12.82 -9.15
C VAL A 174 -8.76 -14.32 -8.93
N GLY A 175 -7.68 -14.96 -8.47
CA GLY A 175 -7.68 -16.39 -8.15
C GLY A 175 -8.77 -16.78 -7.17
N ASN A 176 -8.90 -16.04 -6.07
CA ASN A 176 -9.90 -16.30 -5.01
C ASN A 176 -11.35 -16.10 -5.49
N SER A 177 -11.57 -15.34 -6.56
CA SER A 177 -12.94 -15.10 -7.10
C SER A 177 -13.51 -16.30 -7.88
N PHE A 178 -12.72 -17.36 -8.07
CA PHE A 178 -13.15 -18.59 -8.74
C PHE A 178 -13.53 -19.72 -7.78
N PHE A 179 -13.39 -19.52 -6.48
CA PHE A 179 -13.71 -20.47 -5.41
C PHE A 179 -14.78 -19.93 -4.48
#